data_8c6276fa32e4049d6a063657bd19c5a6
#
_entry.id   8c6276fa32e4049d6a063657bd19c5a6
#
_cell.length_a   1.000
_cell.length_b   1.000
_cell.length_c   1.000
_cell.angle_alpha   90.00
_cell.angle_beta   90.00
_cell.angle_gamma   90.00
#
_symmetry.space_group_name_H-M   'P 1'
#
loop_
_entity.id
_entity.type
_entity.pdbx_description
1 polymer ?
#
loop_
_entity_poly.entity_id
_entity_poly.type
_entity_poly.pdbx_seq_one_letter_code
_entity_poly.pdbx_strand_id
1 'polypeptide(L)'
;VRAIVGGYDLNQTGFLRATQALRQPGSAFKPIVYAAGIDTKTITPASICADSPVVIRDKWTGKAWKPENYEDGRYDGNITYRTALSKSKNTCSVRLVEKLTPEKVIETAKVMGITSKQPNNLTIALGTGEVTAFELANAYATLASGGYFAEPITIRKIVDSHGAILKEAKLEPKEAINPSTAFVVSHMMTSVVQEGTAVRAKKLERPLAGKTGTTNQSKNAWFAGFSPELVSVVWVGFDDNTSMGRLTGSSAALPI
;
A
#
# COMPACT_ATOMS: atom_id res chain seq x y z
N VAL A 1 14.10 0.55 -11.87
CA VAL A 1 13.11 1.63 -12.07
C VAL A 1 12.94 1.86 -13.56
N ARG A 2 11.68 2.03 -14.03
CA ARG A 2 11.36 2.27 -15.44
C ARG A 2 11.05 3.74 -15.71
N ALA A 3 10.26 4.37 -14.83
CA ALA A 3 9.91 5.77 -14.91
C ALA A 3 9.63 6.33 -13.51
N ILE A 4 9.92 7.60 -13.31
CA ILE A 4 9.53 8.38 -12.14
C ILE A 4 9.01 9.71 -12.64
N VAL A 5 7.77 10.05 -12.26
CA VAL A 5 7.16 11.35 -12.53
C VAL A 5 6.77 11.95 -11.19
N GLY A 6 7.38 13.04 -10.81
CA GLY A 6 7.18 13.64 -9.48
C GLY A 6 6.94 15.14 -9.50
N GLY A 7 6.76 15.72 -10.69
CA GLY A 7 6.52 17.14 -10.85
C GLY A 7 6.20 17.51 -12.28
N TYR A 8 5.48 18.61 -12.44
CA TYR A 8 5.14 19.19 -13.73
C TYR A 8 6.33 19.99 -14.31
N ASP A 9 7.01 20.74 -13.47
CA ASP A 9 8.17 21.56 -13.85
C ASP A 9 9.27 21.43 -12.80
N LEU A 10 10.30 20.66 -13.13
CA LEU A 10 11.45 20.43 -12.24
C LEU A 10 12.34 21.67 -12.09
N ASN A 11 12.28 22.62 -13.03
CA ASN A 11 13.09 23.85 -12.98
C ASN A 11 12.58 24.81 -11.91
N GLN A 12 11.30 24.72 -11.54
CA GLN A 12 10.71 25.63 -10.54
C GLN A 12 10.98 25.20 -9.08
N THR A 13 11.06 23.92 -8.78
CA THR A 13 11.09 23.46 -7.38
C THR A 13 12.25 22.54 -7.02
N GLY A 14 12.82 21.82 -7.98
CA GLY A 14 13.76 20.72 -7.70
C GLY A 14 13.19 19.61 -6.83
N PHE A 15 11.88 19.66 -6.48
CA PHE A 15 11.23 18.74 -5.57
C PHE A 15 10.58 17.59 -6.32
N LEU A 16 11.18 16.40 -6.23
CA LEU A 16 10.68 15.19 -6.84
C LEU A 16 9.68 14.50 -5.89
N ARG A 17 8.41 14.76 -6.06
CA ARG A 17 7.34 14.27 -5.15
C ARG A 17 7.33 12.75 -4.98
N ALA A 18 7.65 12.01 -6.01
CA ALA A 18 7.65 10.55 -5.96
C ALA A 18 8.61 9.97 -4.90
N THR A 19 9.73 10.68 -4.61
CA THR A 19 10.76 10.23 -3.66
C THR A 19 10.88 11.10 -2.41
N GLN A 20 10.27 12.30 -2.41
CA GLN A 20 10.45 13.27 -1.34
C GLN A 20 9.15 13.66 -0.63
N ALA A 21 7.99 13.55 -1.31
CA ALA A 21 6.73 13.88 -0.67
C ALA A 21 6.26 12.73 0.22
N LEU A 22 6.24 12.95 1.52
CA LEU A 22 5.64 12.06 2.49
C LEU A 22 4.12 12.29 2.52
N ARG A 23 3.35 11.23 2.27
CA ARG A 23 1.89 11.29 2.18
C ARG A 23 1.28 10.03 2.79
N GLN A 24 0.14 10.18 3.45
CA GLN A 24 -0.60 9.04 3.99
C GLN A 24 -1.13 8.16 2.86
N PRO A 25 -0.75 6.87 2.79
CA PRO A 25 -1.22 5.95 1.74
C PRO A 25 -2.67 5.53 1.94
N GLY A 26 -3.22 5.72 3.13
CA GLY A 26 -4.56 5.25 3.45
C GLY A 26 -4.68 3.74 3.19
N SER A 27 -5.80 3.32 2.62
CA SER A 27 -6.05 1.90 2.33
C SER A 27 -5.07 1.22 1.37
N ALA A 28 -4.19 1.96 0.67
CA ALA A 28 -3.12 1.35 -0.11
C ALA A 28 -2.03 0.68 0.77
N PHE A 29 -2.02 0.96 2.07
CA PHE A 29 -1.14 0.29 3.04
C PHE A 29 -1.66 -1.10 3.47
N LYS A 30 -2.96 -1.38 3.30
CA LYS A 30 -3.59 -2.63 3.78
C LYS A 30 -2.92 -3.91 3.28
N PRO A 31 -2.44 -4.06 2.03
CA PRO A 31 -1.74 -5.28 1.61
C PRO A 31 -0.55 -5.64 2.51
N ILE A 32 0.15 -4.65 3.09
CA ILE A 32 1.26 -4.88 4.02
C ILE A 32 0.74 -5.42 5.36
N VAL A 33 -0.37 -4.87 5.86
CA VAL A 33 -1.04 -5.38 7.06
C VAL A 33 -1.49 -6.83 6.87
N TYR A 34 -2.05 -7.13 5.70
CA TYR A 34 -2.49 -8.48 5.36
C TYR A 34 -1.31 -9.43 5.14
N ALA A 35 -0.20 -8.95 4.57
CA ALA A 35 1.03 -9.73 4.49
C ALA A 35 1.54 -10.14 5.87
N ALA A 36 1.57 -9.22 6.84
CA ALA A 36 1.90 -9.54 8.22
C ALA A 36 0.97 -10.60 8.82
N GLY A 37 -0.34 -10.49 8.54
CA GLY A 37 -1.36 -11.44 9.04
C GLY A 37 -1.27 -12.85 8.45
N ILE A 38 -0.96 -12.95 7.16
CA ILE A 38 -0.76 -14.23 6.46
C ILE A 38 0.58 -14.85 6.86
N ASP A 39 1.65 -14.05 6.91
CA ASP A 39 3.00 -14.52 7.25
C ASP A 39 3.09 -15.12 8.65
N THR A 40 2.41 -14.50 9.61
CA THR A 40 2.29 -14.99 10.99
C THR A 40 1.24 -16.08 11.16
N LYS A 41 0.55 -16.49 10.09
CA LYS A 41 -0.57 -17.47 10.14
C LYS A 41 -1.73 -17.04 11.06
N THR A 42 -1.83 -15.76 11.36
CA THR A 42 -2.93 -15.17 12.17
C THR A 42 -4.26 -15.22 11.42
N ILE A 43 -4.21 -15.10 10.10
CA ILE A 43 -5.36 -15.19 9.21
C ILE A 43 -5.04 -16.00 7.96
N THR A 44 -6.10 -16.47 7.31
CA THR A 44 -6.09 -16.99 5.93
C THR A 44 -7.06 -16.17 5.07
N PRO A 45 -7.05 -16.28 3.75
CA PRO A 45 -8.04 -15.63 2.89
C PRO A 45 -9.49 -15.97 3.24
N ALA A 46 -9.73 -17.20 3.75
CA ALA A 46 -11.04 -17.71 4.14
C ALA A 46 -11.42 -17.45 5.61
N SER A 47 -10.47 -17.01 6.44
CA SER A 47 -10.77 -16.65 7.82
C SER A 47 -11.82 -15.57 7.89
N ILE A 48 -12.74 -15.68 8.86
CA ILE A 48 -13.85 -14.74 9.03
C ILE A 48 -13.39 -13.54 9.85
N CYS A 49 -13.78 -12.37 9.36
CA CYS A 49 -13.71 -11.10 10.08
C CYS A 49 -15.13 -10.60 10.36
N ALA A 50 -15.39 -10.13 11.56
CA ALA A 50 -16.62 -9.40 11.88
C ALA A 50 -16.49 -7.95 11.41
N ASP A 51 -17.08 -7.62 10.26
CA ASP A 51 -17.25 -6.23 9.81
C ASP A 51 -18.43 -5.62 10.55
N SER A 52 -18.18 -5.08 11.72
CA SER A 52 -19.16 -4.50 12.64
C SER A 52 -18.54 -3.30 13.37
N PRO A 53 -19.33 -2.42 13.96
CA PRO A 53 -18.82 -1.28 14.72
C PRO A 53 -17.73 -1.71 15.72
N VAL A 54 -16.68 -0.92 15.81
CA VAL A 54 -15.56 -1.13 16.71
C VAL A 54 -15.34 0.15 17.51
N VAL A 55 -15.16 0.02 18.81
CA VAL A 55 -14.81 1.13 19.70
C VAL A 55 -13.55 0.73 20.44
N ILE A 56 -12.47 1.45 20.18
CA ILE A 56 -11.19 1.26 20.84
C ILE A 56 -11.00 2.41 21.82
N ARG A 57 -10.80 2.07 23.09
CA ARG A 57 -10.50 3.06 24.12
C ARG A 57 -9.01 3.10 24.37
N ASP A 58 -8.42 4.27 24.25
CA ASP A 58 -7.06 4.52 24.66
C ASP A 58 -6.95 4.33 26.18
N LYS A 59 -6.04 3.45 26.58
CA LYS A 59 -5.89 3.05 28.00
C LYS A 59 -5.39 4.18 28.90
N TRP A 60 -4.70 5.18 28.33
CA TRP A 60 -4.07 6.27 29.07
C TRP A 60 -4.95 7.51 29.10
N THR A 61 -5.59 7.84 28.00
CA THR A 61 -6.38 9.07 27.85
C THR A 61 -7.89 8.83 28.01
N GLY A 62 -8.34 7.57 27.99
CA GLY A 62 -9.75 7.19 28.00
C GLY A 62 -10.50 7.57 26.71
N LYS A 63 -9.86 8.24 25.76
CA LYS A 63 -10.48 8.66 24.51
C LYS A 63 -10.92 7.44 23.69
N ALA A 64 -12.14 7.51 23.16
CA ALA A 64 -12.68 6.48 22.28
C ALA A 64 -12.36 6.82 20.81
N TRP A 65 -11.75 5.86 20.11
CA TRP A 65 -11.62 5.89 18.65
C TRP A 65 -12.59 4.90 18.03
N LYS A 66 -13.35 5.37 17.04
CA LYS A 66 -14.36 4.59 16.33
C LYS A 66 -14.00 4.58 14.83
N PRO A 67 -13.19 3.62 14.37
CA PRO A 67 -12.90 3.47 12.95
C PRO A 67 -14.18 3.06 12.20
N GLU A 68 -14.54 3.81 11.17
CA GLU A 68 -15.70 3.55 10.33
C GLU A 68 -15.26 3.10 8.94
N ASN A 69 -16.11 2.35 8.24
CA ASN A 69 -15.91 2.06 6.83
C ASN A 69 -16.19 3.31 6.00
N TYR A 70 -15.60 3.39 4.79
CA TYR A 70 -15.77 4.54 3.90
C TYR A 70 -17.22 4.77 3.46
N GLU A 71 -17.99 3.71 3.39
CA GLU A 71 -19.42 3.73 3.02
C GLU A 71 -20.31 4.05 4.23
N ASP A 72 -20.28 5.27 4.74
CA ASP A 72 -21.20 5.85 5.74
C ASP A 72 -21.72 4.85 6.80
N GLY A 73 -20.80 4.15 7.48
CA GLY A 73 -21.15 3.23 8.56
C GLY A 73 -21.84 1.93 8.13
N ARG A 74 -21.79 1.57 6.84
CA ARG A 74 -22.28 0.26 6.38
C ARG A 74 -21.35 -0.87 6.76
N TYR A 75 -21.90 -1.89 7.38
CA TYR A 75 -21.20 -3.08 7.83
C TYR A 75 -21.79 -4.31 7.15
N ASP A 76 -20.93 -5.21 6.70
CA ASP A 76 -21.33 -6.43 5.98
C ASP A 76 -21.43 -7.65 6.91
N GLY A 77 -21.23 -7.49 8.23
CA GLY A 77 -21.29 -8.59 9.19
C GLY A 77 -20.07 -9.53 9.07
N ASN A 78 -20.32 -10.82 9.14
CA ASN A 78 -19.28 -11.82 9.04
C ASN A 78 -18.87 -12.05 7.57
N ILE A 79 -17.67 -11.59 7.20
CA ILE A 79 -17.09 -11.72 5.86
C ILE A 79 -15.72 -12.36 5.91
N THR A 80 -15.24 -12.88 4.79
CA THR A 80 -13.86 -13.37 4.70
C THR A 80 -12.86 -12.23 4.66
N TYR A 81 -11.61 -12.46 5.09
CA TYR A 81 -10.55 -11.45 4.92
C TYR A 81 -10.27 -11.14 3.45
N ARG A 82 -10.48 -12.07 2.51
CA ARG A 82 -10.46 -11.77 1.07
C ARG A 82 -11.47 -10.68 0.70
N THR A 83 -12.71 -10.87 1.09
CA THR A 83 -13.78 -9.89 0.85
C THR A 83 -13.49 -8.57 1.56
N ALA A 84 -12.96 -8.62 2.78
CA ALA A 84 -12.59 -7.43 3.53
C ALA A 84 -11.48 -6.61 2.84
N LEU A 85 -10.48 -7.27 2.23
CA LEU A 85 -9.44 -6.60 1.44
C LEU A 85 -10.03 -6.04 0.14
N SER A 86 -10.81 -6.84 -0.58
CA SER A 86 -11.41 -6.46 -1.87
C SER A 86 -12.31 -5.22 -1.72
N LYS A 87 -13.16 -5.19 -0.71
CA LYS A 87 -14.03 -4.06 -0.37
C LYS A 87 -13.36 -2.98 0.50
N SER A 88 -12.10 -3.18 0.87
CA SER A 88 -11.34 -2.22 1.67
C SER A 88 -11.92 -1.91 3.05
N LYS A 89 -12.50 -2.90 3.75
CA LYS A 89 -13.13 -2.71 5.06
C LYS A 89 -12.12 -2.29 6.13
N ASN A 90 -12.41 -1.19 6.81
CA ASN A 90 -11.53 -0.61 7.82
C ASN A 90 -11.55 -1.40 9.12
N THR A 91 -12.74 -1.79 9.58
CA THR A 91 -12.96 -2.52 10.83
C THR A 91 -12.19 -3.84 10.85
N CYS A 92 -12.19 -4.57 9.73
CA CYS A 92 -11.45 -5.82 9.60
C CYS A 92 -9.93 -5.61 9.66
N SER A 93 -9.42 -4.55 9.05
CA SER A 93 -7.99 -4.23 9.11
C SER A 93 -7.56 -3.83 10.52
N VAL A 94 -8.38 -3.05 11.22
CA VAL A 94 -8.10 -2.66 12.61
C VAL A 94 -8.10 -3.88 13.54
N ARG A 95 -9.12 -4.75 13.44
CA ARG A 95 -9.16 -6.01 14.21
C ARG A 95 -7.98 -6.94 13.91
N LEU A 96 -7.46 -6.89 12.68
CA LEU A 96 -6.27 -7.66 12.33
C LEU A 96 -5.05 -7.11 13.05
N VAL A 97 -4.83 -5.78 13.02
CA VAL A 97 -3.68 -5.16 13.72
C VAL A 97 -3.79 -5.32 15.24
N GLU A 98 -5.01 -5.32 15.80
CA GLU A 98 -5.22 -5.62 17.22
C GLU A 98 -4.73 -7.04 17.60
N LYS A 99 -4.89 -8.01 16.71
CA LYS A 99 -4.37 -9.39 16.91
C LYS A 99 -2.87 -9.50 16.66
N LEU A 100 -2.32 -8.73 15.72
CA LEU A 100 -0.91 -8.79 15.30
C LEU A 100 0.02 -7.97 16.18
N THR A 101 -0.44 -6.85 16.68
CA THR A 101 0.26 -5.69 17.19
C THR A 101 0.79 -4.75 16.07
N PRO A 102 0.84 -3.42 16.34
CA PRO A 102 1.38 -2.44 15.39
C PRO A 102 2.86 -2.70 15.05
N GLU A 103 3.67 -3.16 16.03
CA GLU A 103 5.10 -3.44 15.86
C GLU A 103 5.35 -4.47 14.76
N LYS A 104 4.53 -5.54 14.72
CA LYS A 104 4.68 -6.58 13.68
C LYS A 104 4.39 -6.03 12.29
N VAL A 105 3.41 -5.14 12.17
CA VAL A 105 3.10 -4.47 10.89
C VAL A 105 4.24 -3.52 10.48
N ILE A 106 4.83 -2.78 11.42
CA ILE A 106 5.99 -1.90 11.18
C ILE A 106 7.18 -2.72 10.70
N GLU A 107 7.48 -3.84 11.36
CA GLU A 107 8.54 -4.76 10.97
C GLU A 107 8.35 -5.26 9.52
N THR A 108 7.13 -5.72 9.20
CA THR A 108 6.78 -6.20 7.86
C THR A 108 6.93 -5.08 6.82
N ALA A 109 6.44 -3.87 7.12
CA ALA A 109 6.60 -2.71 6.24
C ALA A 109 8.07 -2.40 5.96
N LYS A 110 8.91 -2.45 6.99
CA LYS A 110 10.36 -2.17 6.89
C LYS A 110 11.08 -3.17 5.99
N VAL A 111 10.85 -4.46 6.16
CA VAL A 111 11.49 -5.48 5.31
C VAL A 111 10.99 -5.44 3.86
N MET A 112 9.79 -4.91 3.63
CA MET A 112 9.22 -4.67 2.30
C MET A 112 9.68 -3.33 1.68
N GLY A 113 10.58 -2.57 2.33
CA GLY A 113 11.20 -1.37 1.77
C GLY A 113 10.54 -0.05 2.15
N ILE A 114 9.68 0.00 3.18
CA ILE A 114 9.18 1.25 3.76
C ILE A 114 10.09 1.65 4.92
N THR A 115 10.83 2.72 4.74
CA THR A 115 11.82 3.24 5.70
C THR A 115 11.28 4.40 6.52
N SER A 116 10.26 5.09 6.02
CA SER A 116 9.58 6.18 6.70
C SER A 116 8.94 5.72 8.00
N LYS A 117 9.00 6.59 9.03
CA LYS A 117 8.48 6.28 10.36
C LYS A 117 6.98 6.01 10.33
N GLN A 118 6.58 4.85 10.84
CA GLN A 118 5.18 4.45 10.95
C GLN A 118 4.66 4.62 12.39
N PRO A 119 3.35 4.90 12.56
CA PRO A 119 2.77 5.05 13.89
C PRO A 119 2.70 3.71 14.61
N ASN A 120 3.17 3.67 15.87
CA ASN A 120 3.09 2.48 16.72
C ASN A 120 1.75 2.46 17.50
N ASN A 121 0.65 2.42 16.75
CA ASN A 121 -0.69 2.28 17.29
C ASN A 121 -1.64 1.69 16.22
N LEU A 122 -2.87 1.38 16.61
CA LEU A 122 -3.84 0.68 15.74
C LEU A 122 -4.25 1.47 14.48
N THR A 123 -3.97 2.78 14.41
CA THR A 123 -4.30 3.56 13.21
C THR A 123 -3.45 3.18 12.00
N ILE A 124 -2.31 2.49 12.20
CA ILE A 124 -1.47 1.92 11.13
C ILE A 124 -2.28 1.00 10.22
N ALA A 125 -3.32 0.33 10.74
CA ALA A 125 -4.25 -0.49 9.99
C ALA A 125 -4.91 0.24 8.81
N LEU A 126 -5.01 1.56 8.92
CA LEU A 126 -5.66 2.45 7.95
C LEU A 126 -4.64 3.26 7.14
N GLY A 127 -3.34 3.00 7.29
CA GLY A 127 -2.28 3.70 6.58
C GLY A 127 -2.20 5.18 6.94
N THR A 128 -2.24 5.49 8.24
CA THR A 128 -2.09 6.87 8.74
C THR A 128 -0.64 7.32 8.84
N GLY A 129 0.32 6.39 8.77
CA GLY A 129 1.72 6.71 8.59
C GLY A 129 1.99 7.26 7.19
N GLU A 130 2.94 8.17 7.07
CA GLU A 130 3.31 8.75 5.79
C GLU A 130 4.39 7.93 5.10
N VAL A 131 4.31 7.83 3.78
CA VAL A 131 5.28 7.15 2.91
C VAL A 131 5.47 7.97 1.63
N THR A 132 6.58 7.76 0.93
CA THR A 132 6.73 8.24 -0.44
C THR A 132 6.08 7.26 -1.43
N ALA A 133 5.75 7.72 -2.63
CA ALA A 133 5.26 6.83 -3.69
C ALA A 133 6.31 5.76 -4.04
N PHE A 134 7.58 6.12 -3.94
CA PHE A 134 8.70 5.22 -4.19
C PHE A 134 8.79 4.09 -3.16
N GLU A 135 8.64 4.38 -1.87
CA GLU A 135 8.60 3.37 -0.81
C GLU A 135 7.40 2.44 -0.97
N LEU A 136 6.23 2.99 -1.30
CA LEU A 136 5.05 2.17 -1.54
C LEU A 136 5.25 1.27 -2.77
N ALA A 137 5.92 1.77 -3.83
CA ALA A 137 6.27 0.95 -4.99
C ALA A 137 7.23 -0.19 -4.64
N ASN A 138 8.18 0.02 -3.73
CA ASN A 138 9.07 -1.03 -3.24
C ASN A 138 8.31 -2.13 -2.51
N ALA A 139 7.36 -1.77 -1.64
CA ALA A 139 6.54 -2.74 -0.92
C ALA A 139 5.67 -3.58 -1.89
N TYR A 140 5.10 -2.95 -2.91
CA TYR A 140 4.34 -3.66 -3.93
C TYR A 140 5.23 -4.48 -4.87
N ALA A 141 6.46 -4.02 -5.16
CA ALA A 141 7.45 -4.78 -5.89
C ALA A 141 7.87 -6.05 -5.14
N THR A 142 7.97 -5.98 -3.82
CA THR A 142 8.23 -7.15 -2.97
C THR A 142 7.12 -8.20 -3.09
N LEU A 143 5.85 -7.80 -3.14
CA LEU A 143 4.75 -8.72 -3.41
C LEU A 143 4.81 -9.30 -4.82
N ALA A 144 5.03 -8.44 -5.83
CA ALA A 144 5.09 -8.81 -7.24
C ALA A 144 6.25 -9.76 -7.57
N SER A 145 7.38 -9.64 -6.84
CA SER A 145 8.57 -10.49 -6.99
C SER A 145 8.50 -11.80 -6.20
N GLY A 146 7.34 -12.14 -5.63
CA GLY A 146 7.19 -13.36 -4.86
C GLY A 146 7.80 -13.30 -3.46
N GLY A 147 7.87 -12.12 -2.85
CA GLY A 147 8.33 -11.93 -1.47
C GLY A 147 9.78 -11.45 -1.34
N TYR A 148 10.44 -11.20 -2.45
CA TYR A 148 11.82 -10.73 -2.46
C TYR A 148 11.89 -9.22 -2.59
N PHE A 149 12.58 -8.57 -1.68
CA PHE A 149 12.96 -7.16 -1.77
C PHE A 149 14.33 -7.03 -2.42
N ALA A 150 14.48 -6.07 -3.31
CA ALA A 150 15.76 -5.64 -3.84
C ALA A 150 15.80 -4.12 -3.90
N GLU A 151 16.97 -3.55 -3.60
CA GLU A 151 17.18 -2.11 -3.71
C GLU A 151 16.88 -1.63 -5.14
N PRO A 152 16.07 -0.55 -5.30
CA PRO A 152 15.70 -0.06 -6.61
C PRO A 152 16.92 0.50 -7.36
N ILE A 153 17.17 -0.01 -8.57
CA ILE A 153 18.25 0.44 -9.43
C ILE A 153 17.74 1.55 -10.35
N THR A 154 18.27 2.76 -10.19
CA THR A 154 18.00 3.92 -11.05
C THR A 154 19.10 4.14 -12.10
N ILE A 155 20.36 3.84 -11.74
CA ILE A 155 21.52 3.92 -12.64
C ILE A 155 22.08 2.50 -12.77
N ARG A 156 21.99 1.93 -13.97
CA ARG A 156 22.47 0.57 -14.23
C ARG A 156 23.98 0.50 -14.33
N LYS A 157 24.58 1.47 -15.01
CA LYS A 157 26.00 1.43 -15.35
C LYS A 157 26.56 2.83 -15.54
N ILE A 158 27.76 3.05 -15.07
CA ILE A 158 28.56 4.25 -15.32
C ILE A 158 29.79 3.80 -16.10
N VAL A 159 30.07 4.46 -17.21
CA VAL A 159 31.24 4.21 -18.06
C VAL A 159 32.03 5.51 -18.23
N ASP A 160 33.35 5.38 -18.43
CA ASP A 160 34.20 6.51 -18.78
C ASP A 160 34.10 6.87 -20.29
N SER A 161 34.85 7.89 -20.71
CA SER A 161 34.88 8.34 -22.12
C SER A 161 35.47 7.30 -23.10
N HIS A 162 36.16 6.29 -22.62
CA HIS A 162 36.75 5.18 -23.41
C HIS A 162 35.87 3.92 -23.40
N GLY A 163 34.71 3.95 -22.70
CA GLY A 163 33.80 2.83 -22.59
C GLY A 163 34.13 1.83 -21.49
N ALA A 164 35.16 2.09 -20.65
CA ALA A 164 35.48 1.24 -19.51
C ALA A 164 34.42 1.40 -18.41
N ILE A 165 33.99 0.28 -17.82
CA ILE A 165 32.96 0.27 -16.79
C ILE A 165 33.57 0.77 -15.47
N LEU A 166 33.11 1.93 -15.01
CA LEU A 166 33.48 2.48 -13.70
C LEU A 166 32.63 1.89 -12.57
N LYS A 167 31.35 1.66 -12.82
CA LYS A 167 30.42 1.07 -11.86
C LYS A 167 29.27 0.38 -12.58
N GLU A 168 28.89 -0.77 -12.11
CA GLU A 168 27.69 -1.49 -12.56
C GLU A 168 26.86 -1.92 -11.34
N ALA A 169 25.56 -1.61 -11.39
CA ALA A 169 24.63 -2.01 -10.33
C ALA A 169 24.31 -3.50 -10.46
N LYS A 170 24.35 -4.20 -9.35
CA LYS A 170 23.94 -5.60 -9.25
C LYS A 170 22.58 -5.67 -8.53
N LEU A 171 21.70 -6.52 -9.04
CA LEU A 171 20.45 -6.83 -8.39
C LEU A 171 20.73 -7.92 -7.32
N GLU A 172 20.49 -7.60 -6.07
CA GLU A 172 20.70 -8.50 -4.93
C GLU A 172 19.37 -8.67 -4.16
N PRO A 173 18.47 -9.54 -4.65
CA PRO A 173 17.20 -9.76 -3.98
C PRO A 173 17.41 -10.52 -2.67
N LYS A 174 16.69 -10.10 -1.63
CA LYS A 174 16.65 -10.74 -0.31
C LYS A 174 15.22 -11.14 0.01
N GLU A 175 15.01 -12.33 0.56
CA GLU A 175 13.70 -12.72 1.05
C GLU A 175 13.28 -11.77 2.17
N ALA A 176 12.18 -11.04 1.94
CA ALA A 176 11.60 -10.08 2.88
C ALA A 176 10.38 -10.68 3.59
N ILE A 177 9.55 -11.41 2.85
CA ILE A 177 8.42 -12.18 3.35
C ILE A 177 8.39 -13.54 2.66
N ASN A 178 7.78 -14.53 3.31
CA ASN A 178 7.70 -15.87 2.73
C ASN A 178 7.04 -15.86 1.33
N PRO A 179 7.59 -16.54 0.33
CA PRO A 179 7.03 -16.61 -1.02
C PRO A 179 5.55 -17.04 -1.06
N SER A 180 5.14 -17.95 -0.19
CA SER A 180 3.74 -18.35 -0.10
C SER A 180 2.84 -17.23 0.43
N THR A 181 3.33 -16.41 1.35
CA THR A 181 2.65 -15.20 1.83
C THR A 181 2.46 -14.20 0.71
N ALA A 182 3.53 -13.91 -0.04
CA ALA A 182 3.48 -13.00 -1.18
C ALA A 182 2.47 -13.46 -2.24
N PHE A 183 2.47 -14.77 -2.57
CA PHE A 183 1.51 -15.37 -3.49
C PHE A 183 0.06 -15.21 -3.01
N VAL A 184 -0.21 -15.57 -1.75
CA VAL A 184 -1.56 -15.50 -1.18
C VAL A 184 -2.08 -14.08 -1.14
N VAL A 185 -1.27 -13.11 -0.70
CA VAL A 185 -1.67 -11.69 -0.67
C VAL A 185 -1.88 -11.15 -2.08
N SER A 186 -0.99 -11.43 -3.02
CA SER A 186 -1.14 -11.05 -4.43
C SER A 186 -2.44 -11.61 -5.02
N HIS A 187 -2.75 -12.87 -4.73
CA HIS A 187 -4.00 -13.49 -5.16
C HIS A 187 -5.24 -12.88 -4.47
N MET A 188 -5.15 -12.44 -3.21
CA MET A 188 -6.24 -11.68 -2.57
C MET A 188 -6.40 -10.30 -3.25
N MET A 189 -5.31 -9.67 -3.66
CA MET A 189 -5.33 -8.38 -4.34
C MET A 189 -5.92 -8.45 -5.76
N THR A 190 -5.91 -9.62 -6.43
CA THR A 190 -6.64 -9.77 -7.69
C THR A 190 -8.15 -9.59 -7.48
N SER A 191 -8.71 -10.00 -6.34
CA SER A 191 -10.13 -9.76 -6.01
C SER A 191 -10.48 -8.28 -5.92
N VAL A 192 -9.52 -7.41 -5.53
CA VAL A 192 -9.73 -5.94 -5.53
C VAL A 192 -9.97 -5.42 -6.95
N VAL A 193 -9.31 -6.01 -7.95
CA VAL A 193 -9.46 -5.65 -9.36
C VAL A 193 -10.69 -6.34 -9.98
N GLN A 194 -10.96 -7.59 -9.61
CA GLN A 194 -12.04 -8.36 -10.23
C GLN A 194 -13.44 -7.93 -9.74
N GLU A 195 -13.58 -7.61 -8.47
CA GLU A 195 -14.88 -7.39 -7.82
C GLU A 195 -14.87 -6.27 -6.76
N GLY A 196 -13.71 -5.63 -6.53
CA GLY A 196 -13.51 -4.66 -5.45
C GLY A 196 -13.37 -3.22 -5.91
N THR A 197 -12.65 -2.44 -5.09
CA THR A 197 -12.52 -0.99 -5.26
C THR A 197 -11.74 -0.57 -6.51
N ALA A 198 -11.01 -1.50 -7.16
CA ALA A 198 -10.25 -1.25 -8.39
C ALA A 198 -10.86 -1.91 -9.63
N VAL A 199 -12.15 -2.25 -9.63
CA VAL A 199 -12.83 -2.96 -10.72
C VAL A 199 -12.70 -2.28 -12.10
N ARG A 200 -12.47 -0.97 -12.14
CA ARG A 200 -12.24 -0.21 -13.38
C ARG A 200 -10.98 -0.66 -14.12
N ALA A 201 -9.95 -1.19 -13.42
CA ALA A 201 -8.73 -1.71 -14.03
C ALA A 201 -8.96 -3.03 -14.80
N LYS A 202 -10.08 -3.72 -14.56
CA LYS A 202 -10.46 -4.92 -15.32
C LYS A 202 -10.54 -4.70 -16.83
N LYS A 203 -10.78 -3.46 -17.25
CA LYS A 203 -10.80 -3.07 -18.69
C LYS A 203 -9.47 -3.29 -19.39
N LEU A 204 -8.37 -3.45 -18.67
CA LEU A 204 -7.05 -3.72 -19.25
C LEU A 204 -6.89 -5.18 -19.73
N GLU A 205 -7.84 -6.06 -19.38
CA GLU A 205 -7.91 -7.46 -19.83
C GLU A 205 -6.59 -8.26 -19.62
N ARG A 206 -5.89 -7.96 -18.53
CA ARG A 206 -4.64 -8.62 -18.17
C ARG A 206 -4.60 -8.96 -16.68
N PRO A 207 -3.75 -9.92 -16.27
CA PRO A 207 -3.58 -10.24 -14.86
C PRO A 207 -3.09 -9.03 -14.07
N LEU A 208 -3.91 -8.57 -13.11
CA LEU A 208 -3.60 -7.41 -12.29
C LEU A 208 -3.94 -7.69 -10.83
N ALA A 209 -3.06 -7.23 -9.97
CA ALA A 209 -3.29 -7.13 -8.53
C ALA A 209 -3.05 -5.68 -8.09
N GLY A 210 -3.86 -5.16 -7.18
CA GLY A 210 -3.69 -3.77 -6.78
C GLY A 210 -4.58 -3.37 -5.62
N LYS A 211 -4.42 -2.15 -5.16
CA LYS A 211 -5.19 -1.56 -4.08
C LYS A 211 -5.34 -0.05 -4.26
N THR A 212 -6.55 0.43 -4.11
CA THR A 212 -6.85 1.86 -4.02
C THR A 212 -6.60 2.36 -2.60
N GLY A 213 -6.16 3.60 -2.48
CA GLY A 213 -6.05 4.33 -1.23
C GLY A 213 -6.80 5.65 -1.33
N THR A 214 -7.51 6.00 -0.27
CA THR A 214 -8.12 7.32 -0.08
C THR A 214 -8.00 7.66 1.39
N THR A 215 -7.51 8.85 1.70
CA THR A 215 -7.43 9.32 3.08
C THR A 215 -8.68 10.12 3.45
N ASN A 216 -8.87 10.35 4.75
CA ASN A 216 -9.94 11.18 5.25
C ASN A 216 -9.97 12.53 4.54
N GLN A 217 -11.17 13.03 4.26
CA GLN A 217 -11.41 14.29 3.55
C GLN A 217 -10.84 14.31 2.11
N SER A 218 -10.56 13.13 1.53
CA SER A 218 -10.00 13.01 0.17
C SER A 218 -8.76 13.89 -0.08
N LYS A 219 -7.86 13.97 0.89
CA LYS A 219 -6.61 14.73 0.75
C LYS A 219 -5.57 14.01 -0.11
N ASN A 220 -5.57 12.69 -0.06
CA ASN A 220 -4.66 11.83 -0.82
C ASN A 220 -5.46 10.73 -1.51
N ALA A 221 -5.26 10.56 -2.80
CA ALA A 221 -5.83 9.51 -3.62
C ALA A 221 -4.67 8.66 -4.18
N TRP A 222 -4.73 7.35 -3.96
CA TRP A 222 -3.69 6.42 -4.34
C TRP A 222 -4.25 5.28 -5.17
N PHE A 223 -3.45 4.85 -6.12
CA PHE A 223 -3.52 3.50 -6.66
C PHE A 223 -2.13 2.91 -6.67
N ALA A 224 -2.00 1.71 -6.12
CA ALA A 224 -0.79 0.91 -6.21
C ALA A 224 -1.17 -0.48 -6.72
N GLY A 225 -0.48 -0.95 -7.75
CA GLY A 225 -0.80 -2.22 -8.37
C GLY A 225 0.34 -2.76 -9.22
N PHE A 226 0.19 -4.00 -9.66
CA PHE A 226 1.17 -4.66 -10.50
C PHE A 226 0.54 -5.68 -11.44
N SER A 227 1.20 -5.86 -12.58
CA SER A 227 1.11 -7.01 -13.45
C SER A 227 2.32 -7.92 -13.24
N PRO A 228 2.43 -9.07 -13.92
CA PRO A 228 3.64 -9.88 -13.85
C PRO A 228 4.93 -9.15 -14.25
N GLU A 229 4.84 -8.08 -15.06
CA GLU A 229 6.01 -7.38 -15.61
C GLU A 229 6.27 -5.99 -15.02
N LEU A 230 5.25 -5.38 -14.40
CA LEU A 230 5.34 -3.96 -14.01
C LEU A 230 4.61 -3.68 -12.71
N VAL A 231 5.26 -2.91 -11.85
CA VAL A 231 4.63 -2.28 -10.68
C VAL A 231 4.42 -0.80 -10.98
N SER A 232 3.22 -0.30 -10.67
CA SER A 232 2.87 1.12 -10.81
C SER A 232 2.24 1.64 -9.53
N VAL A 233 2.69 2.82 -9.10
CA VAL A 233 2.10 3.54 -7.98
C VAL A 233 1.83 4.97 -8.41
N VAL A 234 0.60 5.41 -8.20
CA VAL A 234 0.13 6.75 -8.54
C VAL A 234 -0.42 7.41 -7.27
N TRP A 235 0.03 8.62 -7.01
CA TRP A 235 -0.53 9.51 -6.01
C TRP A 235 -1.08 10.76 -6.69
N VAL A 236 -2.26 11.17 -6.25
CA VAL A 236 -2.91 12.44 -6.64
C VAL A 236 -3.30 13.17 -5.37
N GLY A 237 -2.94 14.44 -5.31
CA GLY A 237 -3.21 15.30 -4.16
C GLY A 237 -2.59 16.69 -4.34
N PHE A 238 -2.87 17.57 -3.41
CA PHE A 238 -2.25 18.89 -3.34
C PHE A 238 -1.04 18.86 -2.37
N ASP A 239 -0.06 19.70 -2.65
CA ASP A 239 1.16 19.80 -1.83
C ASP A 239 0.86 20.28 -0.41
N ASP A 240 -0.13 21.12 -0.24
CA ASP A 240 -0.59 21.68 1.04
C ASP A 240 -1.60 20.80 1.77
N ASN A 241 -1.85 19.56 1.28
CA ASN A 241 -2.88 18.67 1.81
C ASN A 241 -4.31 19.22 1.76
N THR A 242 -4.62 20.16 0.88
CA THR A 242 -5.99 20.60 0.64
C THR A 242 -6.86 19.43 0.16
N SER A 243 -8.13 19.42 0.55
CA SER A 243 -9.07 18.39 0.13
C SER A 243 -9.36 18.47 -1.37
N MET A 244 -9.37 17.32 -2.04
CA MET A 244 -9.79 17.18 -3.44
C MET A 244 -11.31 16.97 -3.60
N GLY A 245 -12.10 17.26 -2.56
CA GLY A 245 -13.54 17.10 -2.57
C GLY A 245 -13.97 15.62 -2.56
N ARG A 246 -14.55 15.14 -3.66
CA ARG A 246 -15.06 13.76 -3.78
C ARG A 246 -14.13 12.82 -4.54
N LEU A 247 -12.92 13.24 -4.86
CA LEU A 247 -11.96 12.40 -5.58
C LEU A 247 -11.41 11.29 -4.67
N THR A 248 -11.30 10.11 -5.21
CA THR A 248 -10.82 8.90 -4.53
C THR A 248 -9.69 8.24 -5.31
N GLY A 249 -9.01 7.28 -4.71
CA GLY A 249 -8.01 6.47 -5.41
C GLY A 249 -8.59 5.77 -6.65
N SER A 250 -9.85 5.35 -6.60
CA SER A 250 -10.53 4.70 -7.74
C SER A 250 -10.89 5.69 -8.86
N SER A 251 -11.16 6.95 -8.54
CA SER A 251 -11.60 7.94 -9.53
C SER A 251 -10.49 8.83 -10.06
N ALA A 252 -9.43 9.09 -9.26
CA ALA A 252 -8.36 10.01 -9.60
C ALA A 252 -7.03 9.30 -9.92
N ALA A 253 -6.59 8.33 -9.11
CA ALA A 253 -5.27 7.72 -9.27
C ALA A 253 -5.29 6.47 -10.18
N LEU A 254 -6.32 5.62 -10.08
CA LEU A 254 -6.44 4.41 -10.89
C LEU A 254 -6.52 4.65 -12.40
N PRO A 255 -7.16 5.73 -12.93
CA PRO A 255 -7.24 5.97 -14.37
C PRO A 255 -5.92 6.37 -15.04
N ILE A 256 -4.92 6.82 -14.27
CA ILE A 256 -3.57 7.20 -14.74
C ILE A 256 -2.69 5.97 -14.94
#